data_9d9f2b6569f9879209d18414c75a18f2
#
_entry.id   9d9f2b6569f9879209d18414c75a18f2
#
_cell.length_a   1.000
_cell.length_b   1.000
_cell.length_c   1.000
_cell.angle_alpha   90.00
_cell.angle_beta   90.00
_cell.angle_gamma   90.00
#
_symmetry.space_group_name_H-M   'P 1'
#
loop_
_entity.id
_entity.type
_entity.pdbx_description
1 polymer ?
#
loop_
_entity_poly.entity_id
_entity_poly.type
_entity_poly.pdbx_seq_one_letter_code
_entity_poly.pdbx_strand_id
1 'polypeptide(L)'
;MELIDFSSSVWSIIPALLAIVLAIATRRVLVSLSAGIIVGALMLGGWNIGSSFSYLLSNVISLVYTDGAINSNMNIVLFLLLLGVLTALLTVSGSNRAFAEWAQSRIKGRRGAKLLAASLVFVTFIDDYFHSLAVGAIARPVTDRFKVSRAKLAYILDSTAAPMCVMMPVSSWGAYIITLVGGLLATYSITEYTPIGAFVAMSSMNFYAIFSIIMVFFVAYFSFDIASMARHEKLALENSEDELEEETGAKGHVRNLVLPILVLIFSTVTMMIYTGASALAADGKEFSILGAFENTVVGTSLVVGGTCSILVSTLLIILDRQVSVPEYARSWIAGIKSMAGAIAILFFAWTINKVVGDMQTGKYLSSLVSGNIPMQFLPVILFILASAMAFSTGTSWGTFGIMLPIAAAMAANAAPELLLPCLSAVMAGAVCGDHCSPVSDTTILSSTGAKCNHMDHVTTQLPYAATVATATAIGYIVVGFTYSGLAGFAATAVSLFLIVFAVKKR
;
A
#
# COMPACT_ATOMS: atom_id res chain seq x y z
N MET A 1 -16.39 -17.34 22.83
CA MET A 1 -15.08 -17.80 23.33
C MET A 1 -14.42 -16.59 24.00
N GLU A 2 -14.04 -16.67 25.26
CA GLU A 2 -13.26 -15.60 25.90
C GLU A 2 -11.81 -15.73 25.44
N LEU A 3 -11.29 -14.66 24.82
CA LEU A 3 -9.89 -14.54 24.43
C LEU A 3 -9.11 -13.95 25.61
N ILE A 4 -7.85 -14.36 25.75
CA ILE A 4 -6.97 -13.78 26.76
C ILE A 4 -6.59 -12.36 26.34
N ASP A 5 -6.76 -11.41 27.26
CA ASP A 5 -6.40 -10.00 27.04
C ASP A 5 -4.88 -9.79 27.22
N PHE A 6 -4.23 -9.31 26.16
CA PHE A 6 -2.82 -8.95 26.13
C PHE A 6 -2.59 -7.43 26.01
N SER A 7 -3.64 -6.61 26.19
CA SER A 7 -3.59 -5.15 25.99
C SER A 7 -2.53 -4.43 26.82
N SER A 8 -2.14 -4.97 27.97
CA SER A 8 -1.12 -4.42 28.89
C SER A 8 0.20 -5.20 28.87
N SER A 9 0.37 -6.16 27.95
CA SER A 9 1.50 -7.09 27.96
C SER A 9 2.38 -6.97 26.73
N VAL A 10 3.70 -6.99 26.94
CA VAL A 10 4.69 -7.10 25.85
C VAL A 10 4.47 -8.34 24.97
N TRP A 11 3.82 -9.36 25.50
CA TRP A 11 3.51 -10.59 24.77
C TRP A 11 2.57 -10.36 23.58
N SER A 12 1.82 -9.25 23.56
CA SER A 12 0.95 -8.89 22.44
C SER A 12 1.72 -8.71 21.10
N ILE A 13 3.00 -8.39 21.14
CA ILE A 13 3.84 -8.16 19.95
C ILE A 13 4.35 -9.49 19.36
N ILE A 14 4.39 -10.58 20.14
CA ILE A 14 5.08 -11.84 19.78
C ILE A 14 4.62 -12.43 18.44
N PRO A 15 3.32 -12.55 18.11
CA PRO A 15 2.89 -13.15 16.85
C PRO A 15 3.40 -12.39 15.62
N ALA A 16 3.28 -11.06 15.64
CA ALA A 16 3.77 -10.21 14.56
C ALA A 16 5.30 -10.26 14.45
N LEU A 17 6.00 -10.13 15.57
CA LEU A 17 7.46 -10.18 15.60
C LEU A 17 7.99 -11.53 15.09
N LEU A 18 7.38 -12.64 15.50
CA LEU A 18 7.74 -13.99 15.05
C LEU A 18 7.55 -14.13 13.54
N ALA A 19 6.41 -13.66 13.00
CA ALA A 19 6.15 -13.70 11.57
C ALA A 19 7.21 -12.89 10.80
N ILE A 20 7.55 -11.69 11.26
CA ILE A 20 8.55 -10.82 10.64
C ILE A 20 9.93 -11.46 10.68
N VAL A 21 10.40 -11.90 11.86
CA VAL A 21 11.73 -12.49 12.02
C VAL A 21 11.87 -13.75 11.16
N LEU A 22 10.87 -14.61 11.15
CA LEU A 22 10.88 -15.81 10.32
C LEU A 22 10.80 -15.47 8.82
N ALA A 23 10.06 -14.45 8.42
CA ALA A 23 9.98 -14.02 7.01
C ALA A 23 11.36 -13.56 6.51
N ILE A 24 12.06 -12.75 7.29
CA ILE A 24 13.42 -12.29 6.97
C ILE A 24 14.41 -13.46 6.96
N ALA A 25 14.35 -14.33 7.98
CA ALA A 25 15.31 -15.43 8.14
C ALA A 25 15.11 -16.55 7.10
N THR A 26 13.87 -16.93 6.81
CA THR A 26 13.54 -18.10 5.96
C THR A 26 13.25 -17.72 4.51
N ARG A 27 12.91 -16.47 4.23
CA ARG A 27 12.38 -15.98 2.95
C ARG A 27 11.14 -16.74 2.46
N ARG A 28 10.38 -17.35 3.40
CA ARG A 28 9.17 -18.13 3.12
C ARG A 28 7.97 -17.51 3.82
N VAL A 29 7.37 -16.52 3.17
CA VAL A 29 6.31 -15.68 3.73
C VAL A 29 5.16 -16.50 4.32
N LEU A 30 4.61 -17.48 3.57
CA LEU A 30 3.49 -18.30 4.03
C LEU A 30 3.84 -19.10 5.30
N VAL A 31 5.04 -19.65 5.37
CA VAL A 31 5.50 -20.41 6.57
C VAL A 31 5.61 -19.46 7.77
N SER A 32 6.15 -18.28 7.55
CA SER A 32 6.35 -17.28 8.61
C SER A 32 5.04 -16.74 9.15
N LEU A 33 4.12 -16.40 8.26
CA LEU A 33 2.77 -15.98 8.62
C LEU A 33 2.02 -17.11 9.37
N SER A 34 2.13 -18.35 8.87
CA SER A 34 1.53 -19.51 9.55
C SER A 34 2.03 -19.66 10.99
N ALA A 35 3.35 -19.51 11.22
CA ALA A 35 3.92 -19.60 12.56
C ALA A 35 3.38 -18.49 13.49
N GLY A 36 3.34 -17.25 13.02
CA GLY A 36 2.77 -16.13 13.77
C GLY A 36 1.29 -16.33 14.09
N ILE A 37 0.50 -16.77 13.11
CA ILE A 37 -0.93 -17.07 13.27
C ILE A 37 -1.15 -18.18 14.31
N ILE A 38 -0.42 -19.28 14.20
CA ILE A 38 -0.56 -20.43 15.12
C ILE A 38 -0.18 -20.02 16.54
N VAL A 39 0.96 -19.35 16.73
CA VAL A 39 1.41 -18.91 18.06
C VAL A 39 0.43 -17.90 18.64
N GLY A 40 -0.02 -16.92 17.88
CA GLY A 40 -1.02 -15.94 18.34
C GLY A 40 -2.35 -16.60 18.72
N ALA A 41 -2.83 -17.54 17.93
CA ALA A 41 -4.05 -18.29 18.24
C ALA A 41 -3.89 -19.16 19.50
N LEU A 42 -2.74 -19.80 19.70
CA LEU A 42 -2.44 -20.56 20.92
C LEU A 42 -2.41 -19.65 22.16
N MET A 43 -1.81 -18.49 22.05
CA MET A 43 -1.76 -17.50 23.14
C MET A 43 -3.18 -17.00 23.48
N LEU A 44 -3.95 -16.57 22.48
CA LEU A 44 -5.33 -16.10 22.66
C LEU A 44 -6.25 -17.18 23.22
N GLY A 45 -6.04 -18.43 22.82
CA GLY A 45 -6.80 -19.60 23.29
C GLY A 45 -6.30 -20.19 24.60
N GLY A 46 -5.36 -19.55 25.32
CA GLY A 46 -4.80 -20.04 26.59
C GLY A 46 -4.04 -21.36 26.47
N TRP A 47 -3.36 -21.55 25.34
CA TRP A 47 -2.62 -22.78 24.99
C TRP A 47 -3.51 -24.04 24.89
N ASN A 48 -4.83 -23.86 24.79
CA ASN A 48 -5.77 -24.94 24.53
C ASN A 48 -5.93 -25.13 23.02
N ILE A 49 -5.55 -26.33 22.53
CA ILE A 49 -5.55 -26.63 21.07
C ILE A 49 -6.98 -26.55 20.49
N GLY A 50 -8.00 -27.03 21.21
CA GLY A 50 -9.38 -26.98 20.74
C GLY A 50 -9.91 -25.56 20.59
N SER A 51 -9.67 -24.70 21.58
CA SER A 51 -10.04 -23.30 21.57
C SER A 51 -9.30 -22.55 20.45
N SER A 52 -8.00 -22.78 20.31
CA SER A 52 -7.16 -22.14 19.29
C SER A 52 -7.58 -22.54 17.88
N PHE A 53 -7.91 -23.81 17.66
CA PHE A 53 -8.42 -24.28 16.38
C PHE A 53 -9.79 -23.67 16.04
N SER A 54 -10.71 -23.64 17.00
CA SER A 54 -12.03 -23.01 16.84
C SER A 54 -11.90 -21.53 16.51
N TYR A 55 -10.98 -20.81 17.18
CA TYR A 55 -10.66 -19.41 16.91
C TYR A 55 -10.17 -19.22 15.46
N LEU A 56 -9.19 -20.03 15.03
CA LEU A 56 -8.66 -19.93 13.66
C LEU A 56 -9.72 -20.23 12.61
N LEU A 57 -10.51 -21.28 12.84
CA LEU A 57 -11.57 -21.66 11.92
C LEU A 57 -12.62 -20.55 11.78
N SER A 58 -13.04 -19.95 12.90
CA SER A 58 -13.99 -18.83 12.87
C SER A 58 -13.42 -17.60 12.15
N ASN A 59 -12.12 -17.30 12.35
CA ASN A 59 -11.45 -16.21 11.66
C ASN A 59 -11.38 -16.44 10.14
N VAL A 60 -10.96 -17.63 9.70
CA VAL A 60 -10.88 -17.95 8.27
C VAL A 60 -12.27 -17.89 7.62
N ILE A 61 -13.30 -18.41 8.31
CA ILE A 61 -14.68 -18.33 7.82
C ILE A 61 -15.11 -16.86 7.70
N SER A 62 -14.81 -16.02 8.70
CA SER A 62 -15.19 -14.60 8.68
C SER A 62 -14.53 -13.79 7.55
N LEU A 63 -13.38 -14.24 7.03
CA LEU A 63 -12.77 -13.61 5.85
C LEU A 63 -13.59 -13.82 4.57
N VAL A 64 -14.34 -14.88 4.50
CA VAL A 64 -15.15 -15.24 3.32
C VAL A 64 -16.62 -14.91 3.52
N TYR A 65 -17.13 -15.14 4.73
CA TYR A 65 -18.55 -15.03 5.02
C TYR A 65 -18.77 -14.39 6.40
N THR A 66 -19.47 -13.27 6.43
CA THR A 66 -19.76 -12.49 7.65
C THR A 66 -21.18 -11.99 7.60
N ASP A 67 -21.91 -12.05 8.71
CA ASP A 67 -23.28 -11.50 8.87
C ASP A 67 -24.29 -11.97 7.82
N GLY A 68 -24.20 -13.24 7.39
CA GLY A 68 -25.13 -13.80 6.42
C GLY A 68 -24.83 -13.45 4.96
N ALA A 69 -23.69 -12.80 4.67
CA ALA A 69 -23.28 -12.38 3.33
C ALA A 69 -21.81 -12.71 3.04
N ILE A 70 -21.45 -12.74 1.76
CA ILE A 70 -20.05 -12.84 1.34
C ILE A 70 -19.32 -11.57 1.78
N ASN A 71 -18.18 -11.74 2.46
CA ASN A 71 -17.37 -10.63 2.93
C ASN A 71 -16.86 -9.79 1.73
N SER A 72 -16.86 -8.47 1.88
CA SER A 72 -16.38 -7.52 0.87
C SER A 72 -14.92 -7.76 0.45
N ASN A 73 -14.11 -8.39 1.30
CA ASN A 73 -12.75 -8.83 0.97
C ASN A 73 -12.71 -9.76 -0.26
N MET A 74 -13.78 -10.52 -0.50
CA MET A 74 -13.86 -11.39 -1.68
C MET A 74 -13.92 -10.61 -2.99
N ASN A 75 -14.37 -9.36 -2.97
CA ASN A 75 -14.30 -8.49 -4.14
C ASN A 75 -12.84 -8.18 -4.52
N ILE A 76 -11.94 -8.03 -3.53
CA ILE A 76 -10.50 -7.83 -3.78
C ILE A 76 -9.89 -9.10 -4.39
N VAL A 77 -10.23 -10.27 -3.84
CA VAL A 77 -9.80 -11.56 -4.40
C VAL A 77 -10.28 -11.72 -5.84
N LEU A 78 -11.56 -11.43 -6.08
CA LEU A 78 -12.13 -11.48 -7.43
C LEU A 78 -11.44 -10.49 -8.38
N PHE A 79 -11.16 -9.27 -7.92
CA PHE A 79 -10.43 -8.27 -8.71
C PHE A 79 -9.01 -8.74 -9.06
N LEU A 80 -8.29 -9.35 -8.11
CA LEU A 80 -6.96 -9.93 -8.37
C LEU A 80 -7.02 -11.02 -9.47
N LEU A 81 -8.03 -11.89 -9.42
CA LEU A 81 -8.25 -12.90 -10.46
C LEU A 81 -8.52 -12.24 -11.81
N LEU A 82 -9.41 -11.25 -11.85
CA LEU A 82 -9.72 -10.49 -13.08
C LEU A 82 -8.47 -9.79 -13.62
N LEU A 83 -7.65 -9.20 -12.74
CA LEU A 83 -6.40 -8.55 -13.15
C LEU A 83 -5.39 -9.55 -13.72
N GLY A 84 -5.25 -10.72 -13.10
CA GLY A 84 -4.42 -11.80 -13.63
C GLY A 84 -4.88 -12.22 -15.03
N VAL A 85 -6.19 -12.41 -15.21
CA VAL A 85 -6.78 -12.71 -16.54
C VAL A 85 -6.52 -11.58 -17.52
N LEU A 86 -6.76 -10.31 -17.13
CA LEU A 86 -6.49 -9.16 -17.97
C LEU A 86 -5.03 -9.14 -18.43
N THR A 87 -4.08 -9.32 -17.51
CA THR A 87 -2.65 -9.37 -17.81
C THR A 87 -2.30 -10.47 -18.81
N ALA A 88 -2.90 -11.67 -18.64
CA ALA A 88 -2.69 -12.77 -19.56
C ALA A 88 -3.29 -12.50 -20.95
N LEU A 89 -4.46 -11.86 -21.04
CA LEU A 89 -5.09 -11.43 -22.28
C LEU A 89 -4.26 -10.36 -23.00
N LEU A 90 -3.73 -9.39 -22.26
CA LEU A 90 -2.84 -8.37 -22.81
C LEU A 90 -1.55 -9.00 -23.36
N THR A 91 -1.02 -10.00 -22.68
CA THR A 91 0.18 -10.73 -23.12
C THR A 91 -0.09 -11.54 -24.41
N VAL A 92 -1.14 -12.37 -24.43
CA VAL A 92 -1.44 -13.22 -25.59
C VAL A 92 -1.85 -12.42 -26.83
N SER A 93 -2.42 -11.22 -26.64
CA SER A 93 -2.77 -10.30 -27.75
C SER A 93 -1.53 -9.61 -28.35
N GLY A 94 -0.33 -9.80 -27.81
CA GLY A 94 0.89 -9.10 -28.24
C GLY A 94 0.88 -7.60 -27.97
N SER A 95 -0.09 -7.11 -27.19
CA SER A 95 -0.24 -5.68 -26.89
C SER A 95 0.88 -5.13 -26.01
N ASN A 96 1.41 -5.95 -25.09
CA ASN A 96 2.53 -5.60 -24.24
C ASN A 96 3.78 -5.28 -25.09
N ARG A 97 4.05 -6.12 -26.08
CA ARG A 97 5.15 -5.93 -27.04
C ARG A 97 4.93 -4.67 -27.88
N ALA A 98 3.75 -4.50 -28.44
CA ALA A 98 3.44 -3.31 -29.25
C ALA A 98 3.59 -2.02 -28.43
N PHE A 99 3.16 -2.03 -27.17
CA PHE A 99 3.35 -0.89 -26.27
C PHE A 99 4.81 -0.67 -25.89
N ALA A 100 5.57 -1.74 -25.64
CA ALA A 100 7.00 -1.63 -25.34
C ALA A 100 7.79 -1.06 -26.56
N GLU A 101 7.46 -1.50 -27.78
CA GLU A 101 8.04 -0.97 -29.02
C GLU A 101 7.68 0.53 -29.22
N TRP A 102 6.42 0.89 -29.00
CA TRP A 102 5.97 2.29 -29.02
C TRP A 102 6.68 3.15 -27.96
N ALA A 103 6.73 2.66 -26.72
CA ALA A 103 7.39 3.34 -25.62
C ALA A 103 8.90 3.47 -25.86
N GLN A 104 9.54 2.46 -26.45
CA GLN A 104 10.95 2.51 -26.83
C GLN A 104 11.25 3.63 -27.85
N SER A 105 10.30 3.94 -28.74
CA SER A 105 10.44 5.05 -29.68
C SER A 105 10.34 6.44 -29.03
N ARG A 106 9.65 6.54 -27.89
CA ARG A 106 9.36 7.80 -27.18
C ARG A 106 10.18 7.94 -25.90
N ILE A 107 10.31 6.83 -25.14
CA ILE A 107 11.06 6.78 -23.89
C ILE A 107 12.49 6.38 -24.20
N LYS A 108 13.43 7.21 -23.80
CA LYS A 108 14.85 6.97 -24.03
C LYS A 108 15.49 6.35 -22.78
N GLY A 109 15.68 5.01 -22.81
CA GLY A 109 16.46 4.27 -21.83
C GLY A 109 15.78 4.06 -20.46
N ARG A 110 16.54 3.43 -19.57
CA ARG A 110 16.11 3.00 -18.22
C ARG A 110 15.55 4.14 -17.35
N ARG A 111 16.14 5.35 -17.45
CA ARG A 111 15.67 6.51 -16.71
C ARG A 111 14.23 6.87 -17.09
N GLY A 112 13.93 6.92 -18.39
CA GLY A 112 12.59 7.19 -18.88
C GLY A 112 11.56 6.16 -18.45
N ALA A 113 11.92 4.87 -18.46
CA ALA A 113 11.03 3.79 -18.02
C ALA A 113 10.67 3.91 -16.52
N LYS A 114 11.66 4.20 -15.67
CA LYS A 114 11.45 4.41 -14.22
C LYS A 114 10.62 5.66 -13.94
N LEU A 115 10.89 6.77 -14.65
CA LEU A 115 10.13 8.00 -14.50
C LEU A 115 8.70 7.85 -15.00
N LEU A 116 8.46 7.07 -16.07
CA LEU A 116 7.10 6.74 -16.50
C LEU A 116 6.34 6.06 -15.37
N ALA A 117 6.89 4.98 -14.81
CA ALA A 117 6.27 4.25 -13.72
C ALA A 117 5.95 5.17 -12.52
N ALA A 118 6.91 6.00 -12.10
CA ALA A 118 6.73 6.95 -11.00
C ALA A 118 5.68 8.01 -11.30
N SER A 119 5.62 8.53 -12.55
CA SER A 119 4.71 9.63 -12.92
C SER A 119 3.25 9.19 -13.03
N LEU A 120 2.97 7.89 -13.22
CA LEU A 120 1.61 7.39 -13.30
C LEU A 120 0.83 7.58 -11.98
N VAL A 121 1.51 7.77 -10.84
CA VAL A 121 0.87 8.07 -9.57
C VAL A 121 -0.02 9.31 -9.62
N PHE A 122 0.35 10.33 -10.40
CA PHE A 122 -0.45 11.55 -10.54
C PHE A 122 -1.80 11.34 -11.26
N VAL A 123 -2.02 10.16 -11.83
CA VAL A 123 -3.28 9.78 -12.48
C VAL A 123 -4.04 8.73 -11.67
N THR A 124 -3.31 7.89 -10.93
CA THR A 124 -3.88 6.71 -10.24
C THR A 124 -3.92 6.84 -8.72
N PHE A 125 -3.73 8.04 -8.18
CA PHE A 125 -3.67 8.34 -6.73
C PHE A 125 -4.95 8.10 -5.94
N ILE A 126 -6.02 7.72 -6.60
CA ILE A 126 -7.38 7.61 -6.02
C ILE A 126 -7.43 6.52 -4.97
N ASP A 127 -6.70 5.42 -5.21
CA ASP A 127 -6.64 4.27 -4.31
C ASP A 127 -5.29 3.54 -4.50
N ASP A 128 -4.68 3.10 -3.41
CA ASP A 128 -3.35 2.48 -3.39
C ASP A 128 -3.33 1.08 -4.00
N TYR A 129 -4.37 0.28 -3.79
CA TYR A 129 -4.49 -1.05 -4.41
C TYR A 129 -4.62 -0.93 -5.92
N PHE A 130 -5.50 -0.03 -6.34
CA PHE A 130 -5.65 0.29 -7.76
C PHE A 130 -4.34 0.77 -8.37
N HIS A 131 -3.64 1.71 -7.72
CA HIS A 131 -2.34 2.19 -8.18
C HIS A 131 -1.33 1.05 -8.37
N SER A 132 -1.10 0.26 -7.32
CA SER A 132 -0.08 -0.80 -7.33
C SER A 132 -0.31 -1.82 -8.45
N LEU A 133 -1.55 -2.21 -8.69
CA LEU A 133 -1.89 -3.24 -9.67
C LEU A 133 -1.99 -2.69 -11.10
N ALA A 134 -2.67 -1.55 -11.28
CA ALA A 134 -2.85 -0.96 -12.61
C ALA A 134 -1.53 -0.41 -13.17
N VAL A 135 -0.78 0.35 -12.36
CA VAL A 135 0.52 0.88 -12.80
C VAL A 135 1.53 -0.25 -13.01
N GLY A 136 1.48 -1.30 -12.16
CA GLY A 136 2.28 -2.51 -12.37
C GLY A 136 2.02 -3.14 -13.74
N ALA A 137 0.75 -3.32 -14.11
CA ALA A 137 0.38 -3.86 -15.42
C ALA A 137 0.83 -2.96 -16.59
N ILE A 138 0.76 -1.63 -16.43
CA ILE A 138 1.14 -0.65 -17.45
C ILE A 138 2.67 -0.54 -17.59
N ALA A 139 3.37 -0.38 -16.47
CA ALA A 139 4.79 -0.02 -16.48
C ALA A 139 5.71 -1.23 -16.65
N ARG A 140 5.29 -2.43 -16.19
CA ARG A 140 6.13 -3.63 -16.25
C ARG A 140 6.66 -3.94 -17.66
N PRO A 141 5.87 -3.99 -18.74
CA PRO A 141 6.40 -4.29 -20.08
C PRO A 141 7.48 -3.30 -20.52
N VAL A 142 7.34 -2.02 -20.11
CA VAL A 142 8.33 -0.98 -20.42
C VAL A 142 9.59 -1.15 -19.58
N THR A 143 9.46 -1.38 -18.28
CA THR A 143 10.60 -1.56 -17.37
C THR A 143 11.39 -2.82 -17.70
N ASP A 144 10.74 -3.94 -18.01
CA ASP A 144 11.37 -5.18 -18.43
C ASP A 144 12.16 -4.96 -19.74
N ARG A 145 11.55 -4.29 -20.73
CA ARG A 145 12.22 -3.97 -22.00
C ARG A 145 13.50 -3.14 -21.82
N PHE A 146 13.52 -2.22 -20.85
CA PHE A 146 14.69 -1.41 -20.55
C PHE A 146 15.59 -2.00 -19.45
N LYS A 147 15.43 -3.28 -19.11
CA LYS A 147 16.24 -4.01 -18.12
C LYS A 147 16.28 -3.30 -16.75
N VAL A 148 15.15 -2.76 -16.31
CA VAL A 148 14.94 -2.30 -14.94
C VAL A 148 14.48 -3.48 -14.12
N SER A 149 15.08 -3.72 -12.95
CA SER A 149 14.71 -4.87 -12.13
C SER A 149 13.24 -4.77 -11.65
N ARG A 150 12.58 -5.92 -11.55
CA ARG A 150 11.21 -6.00 -11.02
C ARG A 150 11.13 -5.51 -9.57
N ALA A 151 12.21 -5.72 -8.79
CA ALA A 151 12.34 -5.16 -7.44
C ALA A 151 12.32 -3.61 -7.45
N LYS A 152 12.97 -2.97 -8.43
CA LYS A 152 12.93 -1.53 -8.61
C LYS A 152 11.53 -1.04 -8.99
N LEU A 153 10.85 -1.76 -9.88
CA LEU A 153 9.46 -1.44 -10.22
C LEU A 153 8.56 -1.57 -8.99
N ALA A 154 8.66 -2.67 -8.23
CA ALA A 154 7.89 -2.87 -7.00
C ALA A 154 8.12 -1.74 -5.98
N TYR A 155 9.39 -1.32 -5.79
CA TYR A 155 9.74 -0.17 -4.96
C TYR A 155 9.05 1.12 -5.45
N ILE A 156 9.06 1.40 -6.75
CA ILE A 156 8.40 2.59 -7.31
C ILE A 156 6.89 2.54 -7.03
N LEU A 157 6.24 1.40 -7.28
CA LEU A 157 4.80 1.24 -7.06
C LEU A 157 4.43 1.48 -5.60
N ASP A 158 5.06 0.77 -4.69
CA ASP A 158 4.75 0.80 -3.27
C ASP A 158 5.07 2.17 -2.65
N SER A 159 6.25 2.72 -2.96
CA SER A 159 6.69 4.01 -2.44
C SER A 159 5.96 5.23 -3.04
N THR A 160 5.09 5.02 -4.03
CA THR A 160 4.21 6.07 -4.56
C THR A 160 2.75 5.86 -4.23
N ALA A 161 2.28 4.62 -4.01
CA ALA A 161 0.89 4.29 -3.74
C ALA A 161 0.36 4.95 -2.46
N ALA A 162 0.67 4.37 -1.30
CA ALA A 162 0.23 4.86 -0.01
C ALA A 162 0.69 6.31 0.30
N PRO A 163 1.97 6.71 0.01
CA PRO A 163 2.40 8.08 0.22
C PRO A 163 1.59 9.13 -0.55
N MET A 164 1.13 8.81 -1.76
CA MET A 164 0.30 9.76 -2.51
C MET A 164 -1.14 9.77 -2.01
N CYS A 165 -1.73 8.58 -1.78
CA CYS A 165 -3.11 8.46 -1.32
C CYS A 165 -3.35 9.21 0.00
N VAL A 166 -2.41 9.12 0.95
CA VAL A 166 -2.53 9.79 2.26
C VAL A 166 -2.48 11.32 2.20
N MET A 167 -1.93 11.88 1.12
CA MET A 167 -1.82 13.34 0.94
C MET A 167 -2.95 13.93 0.08
N MET A 168 -3.67 13.11 -0.66
CA MET A 168 -4.69 13.58 -1.61
C MET A 168 -6.09 13.54 -1.00
N PRO A 169 -6.78 14.69 -0.87
CA PRO A 169 -8.10 14.74 -0.22
C PRO A 169 -9.17 13.98 -1.00
N VAL A 170 -8.98 13.76 -2.29
CA VAL A 170 -9.91 13.08 -3.19
C VAL A 170 -9.58 11.59 -3.35
N SER A 171 -8.71 11.04 -2.51
CA SER A 171 -8.43 9.61 -2.44
C SER A 171 -9.35 8.90 -1.43
N SER A 172 -9.40 7.57 -1.49
CA SER A 172 -10.08 6.76 -0.47
C SER A 172 -9.50 7.02 0.94
N TRP A 173 -8.19 7.16 1.06
CA TRP A 173 -7.49 7.45 2.31
C TRP A 173 -7.75 8.87 2.81
N GLY A 174 -7.68 9.87 1.91
CA GLY A 174 -7.92 11.26 2.25
C GLY A 174 -9.34 11.48 2.80
N ALA A 175 -10.34 10.91 2.14
CA ALA A 175 -11.73 10.99 2.58
C ALA A 175 -11.92 10.38 3.98
N TYR A 176 -11.37 9.19 4.23
CA TYR A 176 -11.41 8.56 5.55
C TYR A 176 -10.78 9.43 6.64
N ILE A 177 -9.57 9.95 6.39
CA ILE A 177 -8.83 10.75 7.38
C ILE A 177 -9.56 12.08 7.64
N ILE A 178 -10.09 12.75 6.62
CA ILE A 178 -10.85 14.00 6.77
C ILE A 178 -12.04 13.79 7.70
N THR A 179 -12.76 12.69 7.54
CA THR A 179 -13.91 12.36 8.40
C THR A 179 -13.48 12.10 9.84
N LEU A 180 -12.42 11.29 10.01
CA LEU A 180 -11.90 10.98 11.34
C LEU A 180 -11.44 12.25 12.05
N VAL A 181 -10.67 13.08 11.37
CA VAL A 181 -10.17 14.36 11.91
C VAL A 181 -11.32 15.31 12.20
N GLY A 182 -12.33 15.38 11.31
CA GLY A 182 -13.53 16.18 11.55
C GLY A 182 -14.24 15.80 12.85
N GLY A 183 -14.38 14.50 13.13
CA GLY A 183 -14.90 14.00 14.40
C GLY A 183 -14.05 14.38 15.60
N LEU A 184 -12.73 14.35 15.47
CA LEU A 184 -11.80 14.75 16.53
C LEU A 184 -11.86 16.25 16.82
N LEU A 185 -11.87 17.10 15.78
CA LEU A 185 -12.04 18.54 15.93
C LEU A 185 -13.33 18.89 16.68
N ALA A 186 -14.43 18.23 16.33
CA ALA A 186 -15.70 18.40 17.02
C ALA A 186 -15.65 17.94 18.49
N THR A 187 -15.04 16.79 18.76
CA THR A 187 -14.91 16.22 20.11
C THR A 187 -14.16 17.15 21.06
N TYR A 188 -13.09 17.79 20.56
CA TYR A 188 -12.27 18.72 21.35
C TYR A 188 -12.68 20.19 21.18
N SER A 189 -13.83 20.47 20.52
CA SER A 189 -14.35 21.82 20.28
C SER A 189 -13.36 22.75 19.59
N ILE A 190 -12.56 22.21 18.67
CA ILE A 190 -11.56 22.96 17.91
C ILE A 190 -12.25 23.53 16.67
N THR A 191 -12.43 24.85 16.65
CA THR A 191 -13.15 25.57 15.57
C THR A 191 -12.22 26.34 14.62
N GLU A 192 -10.94 26.35 14.90
CA GLU A 192 -9.93 27.06 14.09
C GLU A 192 -9.70 26.44 12.71
N TYR A 193 -10.00 25.16 12.58
CA TYR A 193 -9.79 24.40 11.36
C TYR A 193 -11.08 23.77 10.87
N THR A 194 -11.34 23.86 9.57
CA THR A 194 -12.28 22.95 8.93
C THR A 194 -11.64 21.56 8.77
N PRO A 195 -12.40 20.45 8.70
CA PRO A 195 -11.84 19.12 8.54
C PRO A 195 -10.86 19.01 7.34
N ILE A 196 -11.25 19.59 6.19
CA ILE A 196 -10.39 19.61 5.00
C ILE A 196 -9.19 20.54 5.17
N GLY A 197 -9.34 21.67 5.86
CA GLY A 197 -8.23 22.58 6.17
C GLY A 197 -7.19 21.92 7.07
N ALA A 198 -7.65 21.22 8.12
CA ALA A 198 -6.78 20.43 9.00
C ALA A 198 -6.06 19.33 8.20
N PHE A 199 -6.77 18.59 7.34
CA PHE A 199 -6.18 17.56 6.48
C PHE A 199 -5.08 18.12 5.58
N VAL A 200 -5.31 19.25 4.91
CA VAL A 200 -4.31 19.89 4.04
C VAL A 200 -3.08 20.33 4.83
N ALA A 201 -3.30 20.92 6.01
CA ALA A 201 -2.20 21.30 6.91
C ALA A 201 -1.40 20.08 7.38
N MET A 202 -2.08 19.00 7.79
CA MET A 202 -1.44 17.73 8.18
C MET A 202 -0.68 17.12 7.01
N SER A 203 -1.26 17.11 5.81
CA SER A 203 -0.62 16.57 4.60
C SER A 203 0.64 17.36 4.23
N SER A 204 0.66 18.68 4.41
CA SER A 204 1.84 19.52 4.17
C SER A 204 3.00 19.22 5.13
N MET A 205 2.70 18.67 6.31
CA MET A 205 3.66 18.24 7.32
C MET A 205 3.91 16.74 7.31
N ASN A 206 3.29 15.98 6.40
CA ASN A 206 3.56 14.55 6.25
C ASN A 206 4.91 14.33 5.55
N PHE A 207 5.98 14.56 6.30
CA PHE A 207 7.34 14.52 5.77
C PHE A 207 7.70 13.16 5.17
N TYR A 208 7.23 12.06 5.78
CA TYR A 208 7.53 10.73 5.24
C TYR A 208 6.94 10.54 3.85
N ALA A 209 5.66 10.84 3.66
CA ALA A 209 5.00 10.68 2.37
C ALA A 209 5.62 11.59 1.30
N ILE A 210 5.86 12.87 1.61
CA ILE A 210 6.46 13.83 0.69
C ILE A 210 7.86 13.38 0.26
N PHE A 211 8.72 13.05 1.22
CA PHE A 211 10.10 12.70 0.92
C PHE A 211 10.27 11.27 0.39
N SER A 212 9.31 10.36 0.62
CA SER A 212 9.26 9.07 -0.08
C SER A 212 9.02 9.25 -1.58
N ILE A 213 8.06 10.08 -1.96
CA ILE A 213 7.80 10.38 -3.37
C ILE A 213 9.02 11.07 -4.00
N ILE A 214 9.60 12.08 -3.32
CA ILE A 214 10.82 12.76 -3.80
C ILE A 214 11.96 11.74 -3.97
N MET A 215 12.12 10.81 -3.02
CA MET A 215 13.14 9.75 -3.10
C MET A 215 12.91 8.84 -4.31
N VAL A 216 11.67 8.45 -4.60
CA VAL A 216 11.35 7.65 -5.80
C VAL A 216 11.79 8.37 -7.07
N PHE A 217 11.44 9.64 -7.24
CA PHE A 217 11.85 10.41 -8.41
C PHE A 217 13.38 10.59 -8.47
N PHE A 218 14.02 10.82 -7.33
CA PHE A 218 15.48 10.89 -7.24
C PHE A 218 16.14 9.56 -7.66
N VAL A 219 15.68 8.44 -7.12
CA VAL A 219 16.15 7.09 -7.46
C VAL A 219 15.89 6.78 -8.93
N ALA A 220 14.71 7.12 -9.46
CA ALA A 220 14.37 6.90 -10.86
C ALA A 220 15.26 7.72 -11.81
N TYR A 221 15.53 8.99 -11.47
CA TYR A 221 16.29 9.89 -12.31
C TYR A 221 17.81 9.63 -12.27
N PHE A 222 18.39 9.49 -11.06
CA PHE A 222 19.84 9.36 -10.86
C PHE A 222 20.33 7.91 -10.84
N SER A 223 19.42 6.91 -10.89
CA SER A 223 19.74 5.48 -10.71
C SER A 223 20.53 5.26 -9.42
N PHE A 224 20.03 5.83 -8.32
CA PHE A 224 20.64 5.70 -7.01
C PHE A 224 20.22 4.36 -6.39
N ASP A 225 21.09 3.37 -6.52
CA ASP A 225 20.83 1.99 -6.12
C ASP A 225 21.68 1.64 -4.90
N ILE A 226 21.04 1.38 -3.76
CA ILE A 226 21.69 1.08 -2.49
C ILE A 226 21.41 -0.35 -2.03
N ALA A 227 22.33 -0.89 -1.25
CA ALA A 227 22.24 -2.22 -0.64
C ALA A 227 21.83 -3.32 -1.63
N SER A 228 20.83 -4.14 -1.28
CA SER A 228 20.33 -5.24 -2.12
C SER A 228 19.77 -4.78 -3.47
N MET A 229 19.24 -3.57 -3.57
CA MET A 229 18.70 -3.03 -4.83
C MET A 229 19.77 -2.92 -5.91
N ALA A 230 21.00 -2.51 -5.56
CA ALA A 230 22.11 -2.43 -6.50
C ALA A 230 22.44 -3.81 -7.12
N ARG A 231 22.32 -4.88 -6.33
CA ARG A 231 22.49 -6.25 -6.80
C ARG A 231 21.39 -6.65 -7.79
N HIS A 232 20.12 -6.37 -7.47
CA HIS A 232 18.99 -6.68 -8.36
C HIS A 232 19.06 -5.92 -9.67
N GLU A 233 19.46 -4.65 -9.63
CA GLU A 233 19.65 -3.83 -10.83
C GLU A 233 20.82 -4.35 -11.70
N LYS A 234 21.90 -4.82 -11.08
CA LYS A 234 23.02 -5.44 -11.79
C LYS A 234 22.61 -6.75 -12.46
N LEU A 235 21.92 -7.64 -11.73
CA LEU A 235 21.39 -8.89 -12.27
C LEU A 235 20.44 -8.66 -13.44
N ALA A 236 19.56 -7.64 -13.35
CA ALA A 236 18.67 -7.30 -14.45
C ALA A 236 19.39 -6.80 -15.72
N LEU A 237 20.60 -6.27 -15.57
CA LEU A 237 21.45 -5.91 -16.72
C LEU A 237 22.16 -7.10 -17.33
N GLU A 238 22.61 -8.04 -16.49
CA GLU A 238 23.39 -9.23 -16.87
C GLU A 238 22.51 -10.32 -17.50
N ASN A 239 21.29 -10.53 -16.97
CA ASN A 239 20.32 -11.47 -17.50
C ASN A 239 19.73 -10.93 -18.82
N SER A 240 20.43 -11.16 -19.88
CA SER A 240 20.18 -10.45 -21.13
C SER A 240 19.17 -11.12 -22.05
N GLU A 241 18.73 -12.34 -21.86
CA GLU A 241 17.88 -13.00 -22.88
C GLU A 241 16.86 -14.05 -22.38
N ASP A 242 17.03 -14.67 -21.21
CA ASP A 242 16.27 -15.87 -20.85
C ASP A 242 14.95 -15.63 -20.09
N GLU A 243 14.65 -14.40 -19.62
CA GLU A 243 13.40 -14.10 -18.91
C GLU A 243 12.49 -13.05 -19.59
N LEU A 244 12.88 -12.50 -20.70
CA LEU A 244 11.88 -12.03 -21.65
C LEU A 244 11.22 -13.32 -22.13
N GLU A 245 10.08 -13.71 -21.56
CA GLU A 245 9.18 -14.65 -22.21
C GLU A 245 9.22 -14.24 -23.68
N GLU A 246 9.83 -15.05 -24.55
CA GLU A 246 9.73 -14.84 -25.99
C GLU A 246 8.24 -14.71 -26.23
N GLU A 247 7.79 -13.49 -26.42
CA GLU A 247 6.43 -13.23 -26.85
C GLU A 247 6.34 -13.74 -28.28
N THR A 248 6.33 -15.07 -28.40
CA THR A 248 5.91 -15.79 -29.59
C THR A 248 4.42 -15.57 -29.74
N GLY A 249 4.03 -14.38 -30.15
CA GLY A 249 2.64 -14.00 -30.22
C GLY A 249 2.40 -13.02 -31.36
N ALA A 250 1.14 -12.89 -31.69
CA ALA A 250 0.58 -12.01 -32.67
C ALA A 250 1.20 -10.60 -32.63
N LYS A 251 1.31 -9.93 -33.75
CA LYS A 251 1.64 -8.51 -33.83
C LYS A 251 0.46 -7.72 -33.22
N GLY A 252 0.56 -7.42 -31.94
CA GLY A 252 -0.46 -6.67 -31.22
C GLY A 252 -0.54 -5.20 -31.64
N HIS A 253 -1.53 -4.52 -31.13
CA HIS A 253 -1.70 -3.09 -31.31
C HIS A 253 -1.62 -2.39 -29.94
N VAL A 254 -1.03 -1.21 -29.88
CA VAL A 254 -0.95 -0.37 -28.67
C VAL A 254 -2.34 -0.12 -28.04
N ARG A 255 -3.38 0.02 -28.89
CA ARG A 255 -4.77 0.21 -28.43
C ARG A 255 -5.27 -0.96 -27.57
N ASN A 256 -4.77 -2.18 -27.81
CA ASN A 256 -5.19 -3.39 -27.07
C ASN A 256 -4.63 -3.43 -25.65
N LEU A 257 -3.61 -2.60 -25.34
CA LEU A 257 -3.15 -2.33 -23.98
C LEU A 257 -3.83 -1.10 -23.40
N VAL A 258 -3.79 0.02 -24.13
CA VAL A 258 -4.18 1.33 -23.61
C VAL A 258 -5.69 1.41 -23.34
N LEU A 259 -6.52 0.95 -24.27
CA LEU A 259 -7.99 1.03 -24.14
C LEU A 259 -8.54 0.24 -22.95
N PRO A 260 -8.17 -1.05 -22.74
CA PRO A 260 -8.63 -1.80 -21.56
C PRO A 260 -8.20 -1.13 -20.25
N ILE A 261 -6.99 -0.56 -20.18
CA ILE A 261 -6.49 0.12 -18.98
C ILE A 261 -7.25 1.43 -18.74
N LEU A 262 -7.48 2.24 -19.77
CA LEU A 262 -8.30 3.45 -19.63
C LEU A 262 -9.73 3.11 -19.21
N VAL A 263 -10.31 2.04 -19.74
CA VAL A 263 -11.63 1.55 -19.32
C VAL A 263 -11.60 1.07 -17.86
N LEU A 264 -10.53 0.36 -17.45
CA LEU A 264 -10.34 -0.03 -16.06
C LEU A 264 -10.38 1.19 -15.14
N ILE A 265 -9.57 2.22 -15.43
CA ILE A 265 -9.49 3.44 -14.63
C ILE A 265 -10.84 4.17 -14.61
N PHE A 266 -11.39 4.45 -15.79
CA PHE A 266 -12.61 5.25 -15.91
C PHE A 266 -13.81 4.57 -15.27
N SER A 267 -14.02 3.27 -15.52
CA SER A 267 -15.16 2.54 -14.94
C SER A 267 -15.00 2.34 -13.43
N THR A 268 -13.76 2.12 -12.91
CA THR A 268 -13.51 2.06 -11.48
C THR A 268 -13.84 3.38 -10.79
N VAL A 269 -13.35 4.50 -11.31
CA VAL A 269 -13.61 5.84 -10.74
C VAL A 269 -15.11 6.17 -10.80
N THR A 270 -15.75 5.90 -11.95
CA THR A 270 -17.19 6.12 -12.09
C THR A 270 -17.98 5.28 -11.07
N MET A 271 -17.56 4.04 -10.86
CA MET A 271 -18.22 3.15 -9.90
C MET A 271 -17.96 3.55 -8.45
N MET A 272 -16.76 4.08 -8.13
CA MET A 272 -16.47 4.65 -6.81
C MET A 272 -17.39 5.83 -6.51
N ILE A 273 -17.56 6.76 -7.45
CA ILE A 273 -18.48 7.88 -7.30
C ILE A 273 -19.93 7.40 -7.17
N TYR A 274 -20.34 6.42 -7.97
CA TYR A 274 -21.70 5.88 -7.94
C TYR A 274 -22.02 5.18 -6.63
N THR A 275 -21.16 4.28 -6.15
CA THR A 275 -21.38 3.55 -4.89
C THR A 275 -21.40 4.49 -3.70
N GLY A 276 -20.50 5.47 -3.68
CA GLY A 276 -20.46 6.47 -2.61
C GLY A 276 -21.66 7.44 -2.64
N ALA A 277 -22.08 7.87 -3.84
CA ALA A 277 -23.30 8.68 -3.97
C ALA A 277 -24.55 7.92 -3.50
N SER A 278 -24.62 6.61 -3.83
CA SER A 278 -25.73 5.76 -3.37
C SER A 278 -25.74 5.60 -1.85
N ALA A 279 -24.55 5.47 -1.23
CA ALA A 279 -24.42 5.40 0.23
C ALA A 279 -24.84 6.72 0.90
N LEU A 280 -24.42 7.88 0.37
CA LEU A 280 -24.83 9.20 0.85
C LEU A 280 -26.34 9.38 0.77
N ALA A 281 -26.95 8.99 -0.36
CA ALA A 281 -28.39 9.06 -0.55
C ALA A 281 -29.16 8.18 0.44
N ALA A 282 -28.65 6.97 0.73
CA ALA A 282 -29.23 6.08 1.73
C ALA A 282 -29.17 6.67 3.15
N ASP A 283 -28.11 7.41 3.46
CA ASP A 283 -27.93 8.13 4.74
C ASP A 283 -28.69 9.48 4.79
N GLY A 284 -29.40 9.88 3.72
CA GLY A 284 -30.07 11.18 3.63
C GLY A 284 -29.14 12.39 3.59
N LYS A 285 -27.87 12.18 3.20
CA LYS A 285 -26.86 13.25 3.08
C LYS A 285 -26.84 13.82 1.67
N GLU A 286 -26.48 15.11 1.55
CA GLU A 286 -26.28 15.74 0.24
C GLU A 286 -25.07 15.16 -0.50
N PHE A 287 -25.18 15.09 -1.82
CA PHE A 287 -24.08 14.62 -2.67
C PHE A 287 -22.92 15.62 -2.63
N SER A 288 -21.73 15.09 -2.38
CA SER A 288 -20.47 15.77 -2.65
C SER A 288 -19.45 14.77 -3.20
N ILE A 289 -18.51 15.23 -4.02
CA ILE A 289 -17.47 14.36 -4.58
C ILE A 289 -16.62 13.76 -3.46
N LEU A 290 -16.25 14.56 -2.46
CA LEU A 290 -15.48 14.10 -1.31
C LEU A 290 -16.26 13.05 -0.50
N GLY A 291 -17.52 13.34 -0.17
CA GLY A 291 -18.39 12.40 0.53
C GLY A 291 -18.62 11.10 -0.27
N ALA A 292 -18.69 11.17 -1.60
CA ALA A 292 -18.81 9.97 -2.43
C ALA A 292 -17.55 9.10 -2.34
N PHE A 293 -16.35 9.69 -2.38
CA PHE A 293 -15.11 8.91 -2.19
C PHE A 293 -14.98 8.33 -0.78
N GLU A 294 -15.41 9.06 0.25
CA GLU A 294 -15.44 8.60 1.64
C GLU A 294 -16.32 7.36 1.84
N ASN A 295 -17.49 7.34 1.20
CA ASN A 295 -18.46 6.26 1.36
C ASN A 295 -18.42 5.22 0.23
N THR A 296 -17.36 5.23 -0.58
CA THR A 296 -17.21 4.32 -1.72
C THR A 296 -17.02 2.86 -1.29
N VAL A 297 -17.57 1.92 -2.07
CA VAL A 297 -17.29 0.49 -1.92
C VAL A 297 -16.18 0.10 -2.88
N VAL A 298 -14.93 0.27 -2.43
CA VAL A 298 -13.71 0.09 -3.24
C VAL A 298 -13.69 -1.27 -3.95
N GLY A 299 -13.87 -2.36 -3.21
CA GLY A 299 -13.81 -3.72 -3.75
C GLY A 299 -14.80 -3.95 -4.90
N THR A 300 -16.06 -3.51 -4.75
CA THR A 300 -17.08 -3.60 -5.80
C THR A 300 -16.71 -2.75 -7.01
N SER A 301 -16.19 -1.54 -6.78
CA SER A 301 -15.78 -0.63 -7.84
C SER A 301 -14.63 -1.20 -8.68
N LEU A 302 -13.67 -1.86 -8.03
CA LEU A 302 -12.56 -2.55 -8.69
C LEU A 302 -13.04 -3.75 -9.53
N VAL A 303 -13.98 -4.56 -9.00
CA VAL A 303 -14.55 -5.70 -9.73
C VAL A 303 -15.28 -5.25 -10.99
N VAL A 304 -16.10 -4.20 -10.90
CA VAL A 304 -16.79 -3.63 -12.06
C VAL A 304 -15.77 -3.11 -13.08
N GLY A 305 -14.76 -2.35 -12.62
CA GLY A 305 -13.70 -1.86 -13.49
C GLY A 305 -12.94 -2.98 -14.20
N GLY A 306 -12.52 -3.99 -13.45
CA GLY A 306 -11.84 -5.18 -13.98
C GLY A 306 -12.68 -5.93 -15.01
N THR A 307 -13.97 -6.11 -14.73
CA THR A 307 -14.92 -6.77 -15.65
C THR A 307 -15.08 -5.99 -16.94
N CYS A 308 -15.31 -4.67 -16.86
CA CYS A 308 -15.42 -3.81 -18.04
C CYS A 308 -14.14 -3.84 -18.89
N SER A 309 -12.99 -3.82 -18.25
CA SER A 309 -11.68 -3.89 -18.90
C SER A 309 -11.49 -5.22 -19.66
N ILE A 310 -11.84 -6.35 -19.05
CA ILE A 310 -11.78 -7.67 -19.71
C ILE A 310 -12.74 -7.75 -20.90
N LEU A 311 -13.94 -7.22 -20.76
CA LEU A 311 -14.91 -7.18 -21.87
C LEU A 311 -14.35 -6.42 -23.07
N VAL A 312 -13.75 -5.25 -22.84
CA VAL A 312 -13.13 -4.45 -23.91
C VAL A 312 -11.91 -5.17 -24.49
N SER A 313 -11.04 -5.76 -23.64
CA SER A 313 -9.90 -6.55 -24.12
C SER A 313 -10.34 -7.72 -24.99
N THR A 314 -11.37 -8.45 -24.56
CA THR A 314 -11.96 -9.56 -25.31
C THR A 314 -12.52 -9.11 -26.66
N LEU A 315 -13.26 -7.99 -26.65
CA LEU A 315 -13.81 -7.42 -27.89
C LEU A 315 -12.69 -7.07 -28.90
N LEU A 316 -11.63 -6.43 -28.43
CA LEU A 316 -10.47 -6.08 -29.28
C LEU A 316 -9.76 -7.32 -29.83
N ILE A 317 -9.57 -8.37 -29.01
CA ILE A 317 -8.99 -9.64 -29.44
C ILE A 317 -9.85 -10.28 -30.54
N ILE A 318 -11.19 -10.27 -30.39
CA ILE A 318 -12.12 -10.81 -31.40
C ILE A 318 -12.05 -10.00 -32.70
N LEU A 319 -12.02 -8.67 -32.61
CA LEU A 319 -11.94 -7.77 -33.76
C LEU A 319 -10.64 -7.96 -34.56
N ASP A 320 -9.52 -8.09 -33.84
CA ASP A 320 -8.18 -8.22 -34.44
C ASP A 320 -7.92 -9.66 -34.96
N ARG A 321 -8.70 -10.64 -34.55
CA ARG A 321 -8.62 -12.07 -34.96
C ARG A 321 -7.21 -12.67 -34.82
N GLN A 322 -6.44 -12.22 -33.86
CA GLN A 322 -5.03 -12.61 -33.69
C GLN A 322 -4.82 -13.74 -32.69
N VAL A 323 -5.83 -14.04 -31.88
CA VAL A 323 -5.76 -15.05 -30.82
C VAL A 323 -6.81 -16.13 -31.11
N SER A 324 -6.38 -17.38 -31.10
CA SER A 324 -7.30 -18.51 -31.25
C SER A 324 -8.12 -18.76 -29.97
N VAL A 325 -9.31 -19.38 -30.12
CA VAL A 325 -10.16 -19.70 -28.97
C VAL A 325 -9.44 -20.55 -27.90
N PRO A 326 -8.64 -21.57 -28.26
CA PRO A 326 -7.88 -22.33 -27.27
C PRO A 326 -6.83 -21.48 -26.52
N GLU A 327 -6.16 -20.56 -27.21
CA GLU A 327 -5.18 -19.65 -26.57
C GLU A 327 -5.88 -18.69 -25.63
N TYR A 328 -7.02 -18.14 -26.02
CA TYR A 328 -7.85 -17.30 -25.16
C TYR A 328 -8.26 -18.04 -23.87
N ALA A 329 -8.77 -19.27 -23.98
CA ALA A 329 -9.14 -20.06 -22.82
C ALA A 329 -7.95 -20.42 -21.92
N ARG A 330 -6.79 -20.74 -22.51
CA ARG A 330 -5.56 -20.98 -21.75
C ARG A 330 -5.10 -19.73 -21.00
N SER A 331 -5.27 -18.54 -21.59
CA SER A 331 -4.93 -17.27 -20.94
C SER A 331 -5.75 -17.02 -19.67
N TRP A 332 -7.03 -17.40 -19.65
CA TRP A 332 -7.84 -17.32 -18.43
C TRP A 332 -7.27 -18.21 -17.32
N ILE A 333 -6.96 -19.46 -17.65
CA ILE A 333 -6.39 -20.40 -16.66
C ILE A 333 -5.02 -19.92 -16.18
N ALA A 334 -4.17 -19.45 -17.09
CA ALA A 334 -2.85 -18.92 -16.74
C ALA A 334 -2.96 -17.68 -15.86
N GLY A 335 -3.87 -16.74 -16.18
CA GLY A 335 -4.10 -15.54 -15.39
C GLY A 335 -4.60 -15.85 -13.98
N ILE A 336 -5.56 -16.76 -13.82
CA ILE A 336 -6.04 -17.21 -12.52
C ILE A 336 -4.91 -17.86 -11.71
N LYS A 337 -4.13 -18.75 -12.32
CA LYS A 337 -3.00 -19.43 -11.64
C LYS A 337 -1.92 -18.45 -11.23
N SER A 338 -1.66 -17.40 -12.00
CA SER A 338 -0.62 -16.41 -11.68
C SER A 338 -0.92 -15.63 -10.38
N MET A 339 -2.19 -15.50 -10.00
CA MET A 339 -2.61 -14.78 -8.79
C MET A 339 -2.74 -15.67 -7.56
N ALA A 340 -2.69 -16.99 -7.71
CA ALA A 340 -2.92 -17.92 -6.59
C ALA A 340 -1.97 -17.71 -5.41
N GLY A 341 -0.69 -17.43 -5.69
CA GLY A 341 0.31 -17.16 -4.64
C GLY A 341 0.03 -15.87 -3.88
N ALA A 342 -0.28 -14.79 -4.59
CA ALA A 342 -0.62 -13.50 -3.99
C ALA A 342 -1.90 -13.58 -3.16
N ILE A 343 -2.93 -14.26 -3.67
CA ILE A 343 -4.19 -14.48 -2.96
C ILE A 343 -3.95 -15.29 -1.67
N ALA A 344 -3.13 -16.34 -1.73
CA ALA A 344 -2.78 -17.10 -0.54
C ALA A 344 -2.09 -16.21 0.51
N ILE A 345 -1.06 -15.43 0.10
CA ILE A 345 -0.38 -14.50 1.02
C ILE A 345 -1.38 -13.49 1.60
N LEU A 346 -2.31 -12.97 0.81
CA LEU A 346 -3.32 -12.01 1.24
C LEU A 346 -4.24 -12.60 2.32
N PHE A 347 -4.72 -13.82 2.15
CA PHE A 347 -5.53 -14.52 3.17
C PHE A 347 -4.76 -14.70 4.49
N PHE A 348 -3.48 -15.09 4.42
CA PHE A 348 -2.63 -15.21 5.60
C PHE A 348 -2.36 -13.86 6.25
N ALA A 349 -2.15 -12.79 5.46
CA ALA A 349 -1.97 -11.44 5.96
C ALA A 349 -3.24 -10.94 6.70
N TRP A 350 -4.43 -11.14 6.15
CA TRP A 350 -5.67 -10.81 6.84
C TRP A 350 -5.85 -11.61 8.13
N THR A 351 -5.49 -12.90 8.12
CA THR A 351 -5.59 -13.73 9.31
C THR A 351 -4.64 -13.28 10.41
N ILE A 352 -3.36 -12.97 10.08
CA ILE A 352 -2.40 -12.47 11.08
C ILE A 352 -2.80 -11.10 11.60
N ASN A 353 -3.32 -10.20 10.73
CA ASN A 353 -3.82 -8.90 11.14
C ASN A 353 -4.96 -9.02 12.16
N LYS A 354 -5.89 -9.97 11.94
CA LYS A 354 -6.96 -10.26 12.90
C LYS A 354 -6.39 -10.76 14.23
N VAL A 355 -5.43 -11.70 14.20
CA VAL A 355 -4.76 -12.24 15.40
C VAL A 355 -4.07 -11.11 16.17
N VAL A 356 -3.29 -10.26 15.50
CA VAL A 356 -2.58 -9.13 16.11
C VAL A 356 -3.55 -8.09 16.67
N GLY A 357 -4.67 -7.86 15.98
CA GLY A 357 -5.77 -7.02 16.47
C GLY A 357 -6.39 -7.56 17.76
N ASP A 358 -6.72 -8.84 17.79
CA ASP A 358 -7.30 -9.51 18.96
C ASP A 358 -6.31 -9.62 20.13
N MET A 359 -4.98 -9.66 19.85
CA MET A 359 -3.90 -9.52 20.85
C MET A 359 -3.82 -8.13 21.47
N GLN A 360 -4.57 -7.14 20.96
CA GLN A 360 -4.59 -5.76 21.43
C GLN A 360 -3.20 -5.08 21.37
N THR A 361 -2.36 -5.46 20.40
CA THR A 361 -0.99 -4.94 20.22
C THR A 361 -0.97 -3.42 20.13
N GLY A 362 -1.95 -2.81 19.45
CA GLY A 362 -2.09 -1.36 19.34
C GLY A 362 -2.30 -0.68 20.69
N LYS A 363 -3.10 -1.24 21.59
CA LYS A 363 -3.30 -0.71 22.94
C LYS A 363 -2.03 -0.78 23.78
N TYR A 364 -1.30 -1.89 23.70
CA TYR A 364 -0.01 -2.02 24.39
C TYR A 364 0.98 -0.96 23.92
N LEU A 365 1.18 -0.82 22.59
CA LEU A 365 2.10 0.17 22.06
C LEU A 365 1.69 1.60 22.44
N SER A 366 0.39 1.92 22.43
CA SER A 366 -0.11 3.22 22.83
C SER A 366 0.06 3.48 24.35
N SER A 367 -0.07 2.45 25.19
CA SER A 367 0.12 2.58 26.64
C SER A 367 1.56 2.97 27.06
N LEU A 368 2.55 2.66 26.21
CA LEU A 368 3.94 3.05 26.44
C LEU A 368 4.14 4.57 26.37
N VAL A 369 3.23 5.30 25.72
CA VAL A 369 3.31 6.77 25.56
C VAL A 369 2.68 7.53 26.72
N SER A 370 1.71 6.94 27.40
CA SER A 370 0.91 7.62 28.41
C SER A 370 1.71 7.89 29.69
N GLY A 371 2.09 9.14 29.94
CA GLY A 371 2.34 9.59 31.30
C GLY A 371 3.62 10.36 31.63
N ASN A 372 4.74 10.34 30.87
CA ASN A 372 6.01 10.96 31.30
C ASN A 372 6.87 11.53 30.16
N ILE A 373 6.27 12.09 29.12
CA ILE A 373 7.03 12.53 27.94
C ILE A 373 7.04 14.05 27.83
N PRO A 374 8.21 14.72 27.66
CA PRO A 374 8.27 16.13 27.32
C PRO A 374 7.54 16.39 25.99
N MET A 375 6.61 17.36 25.96
CA MET A 375 5.71 17.61 24.82
C MET A 375 6.43 17.90 23.52
N GLN A 376 7.65 18.45 23.57
CA GLN A 376 8.48 18.70 22.39
C GLN A 376 8.85 17.44 21.62
N PHE A 377 8.88 16.28 22.27
CA PHE A 377 9.16 15.00 21.62
C PHE A 377 7.88 14.26 21.16
N LEU A 378 6.69 14.80 21.47
CA LEU A 378 5.44 14.13 21.18
C LEU A 378 5.27 13.80 19.69
N PRO A 379 5.54 14.70 18.71
CA PRO A 379 5.38 14.36 17.29
C PRO A 379 6.29 13.20 16.86
N VAL A 380 7.56 13.19 17.24
CA VAL A 380 8.49 12.12 16.83
C VAL A 380 8.16 10.80 17.51
N ILE A 381 7.70 10.80 18.74
CA ILE A 381 7.27 9.58 19.45
C ILE A 381 6.03 8.99 18.78
N LEU A 382 5.04 9.83 18.46
CA LEU A 382 3.85 9.39 17.75
C LEU A 382 4.19 8.85 16.36
N PHE A 383 5.14 9.47 15.65
CA PHE A 383 5.65 8.94 14.37
C PHE A 383 6.24 7.53 14.55
N ILE A 384 7.13 7.34 15.54
CA ILE A 384 7.79 6.04 15.77
C ILE A 384 6.77 4.98 16.21
N LEU A 385 5.86 5.32 17.11
CA LEU A 385 4.83 4.37 17.58
C LEU A 385 3.85 4.00 16.50
N ALA A 386 3.37 4.96 15.71
CA ALA A 386 2.51 4.69 14.57
C ALA A 386 3.24 3.82 13.53
N SER A 387 4.54 4.08 13.29
CA SER A 387 5.38 3.24 12.42
C SER A 387 5.50 1.80 12.94
N ALA A 388 5.80 1.64 14.23
CA ALA A 388 5.92 0.32 14.84
C ALA A 388 4.59 -0.45 14.83
N MET A 389 3.48 0.25 15.10
CA MET A 389 2.14 -0.32 15.07
C MET A 389 1.75 -0.75 13.65
N ALA A 390 1.89 0.14 12.66
CA ALA A 390 1.56 -0.16 11.27
C ALA A 390 2.46 -1.26 10.71
N PHE A 391 3.75 -1.25 11.02
CA PHE A 391 4.68 -2.33 10.65
C PHE A 391 4.25 -3.70 11.21
N SER A 392 3.80 -3.72 12.47
CA SER A 392 3.38 -4.95 13.15
C SER A 392 2.03 -5.47 12.65
N THR A 393 1.11 -4.56 12.31
CA THR A 393 -0.25 -4.90 11.89
C THR A 393 -0.39 -5.06 10.37
N GLY A 394 0.54 -4.48 9.60
CA GLY A 394 0.48 -4.44 8.14
C GLY A 394 -0.68 -3.59 7.61
N THR A 395 -1.11 -2.57 8.37
CA THR A 395 -2.20 -1.70 7.93
C THR A 395 -2.11 -0.27 8.47
N SER A 396 -2.16 0.69 7.57
CA SER A 396 -2.28 2.12 7.92
C SER A 396 -3.69 2.45 8.43
N TRP A 397 -4.74 1.85 7.86
CA TRP A 397 -6.13 2.13 8.22
C TRP A 397 -6.42 1.88 9.71
N GLY A 398 -6.01 0.69 10.20
CA GLY A 398 -6.13 0.35 11.61
C GLY A 398 -5.33 1.27 12.51
N THR A 399 -4.14 1.67 12.06
CA THR A 399 -3.26 2.59 12.78
C THR A 399 -3.87 3.99 12.87
N PHE A 400 -4.46 4.52 11.80
CA PHE A 400 -5.18 5.80 11.84
C PHE A 400 -6.34 5.75 12.84
N GLY A 401 -7.17 4.70 12.79
CA GLY A 401 -8.32 4.55 13.66
C GLY A 401 -7.99 4.53 15.15
N ILE A 402 -6.82 4.02 15.52
CA ILE A 402 -6.38 3.92 16.92
C ILE A 402 -5.54 5.12 17.33
N MET A 403 -4.53 5.49 16.53
CA MET A 403 -3.51 6.44 16.93
C MET A 403 -3.91 7.90 16.75
N LEU A 404 -4.76 8.25 15.76
CA LEU A 404 -5.22 9.64 15.59
C LEU A 404 -6.05 10.12 16.78
N PRO A 405 -7.04 9.37 17.33
CA PRO A 405 -7.72 9.77 18.55
C PRO A 405 -6.80 9.95 19.75
N ILE A 406 -5.80 9.05 19.90
CA ILE A 406 -4.82 9.14 20.99
C ILE A 406 -3.96 10.40 20.85
N ALA A 407 -3.44 10.66 19.65
CA ALA A 407 -2.64 11.84 19.36
C ALA A 407 -3.44 13.13 19.58
N ALA A 408 -4.71 13.17 19.15
CA ALA A 408 -5.62 14.29 19.40
C ALA A 408 -5.84 14.51 20.90
N ALA A 409 -6.14 13.45 21.66
CA ALA A 409 -6.35 13.52 23.09
C ALA A 409 -5.11 14.07 23.85
N MET A 410 -3.94 13.63 23.45
CA MET A 410 -2.68 14.07 24.07
C MET A 410 -2.35 15.51 23.70
N ALA A 411 -2.45 15.87 22.43
CA ALA A 411 -2.04 17.19 21.96
C ALA A 411 -3.08 18.27 22.30
N ALA A 412 -4.38 18.02 22.14
CA ALA A 412 -5.43 19.00 22.39
C ALA A 412 -5.44 19.50 23.84
N ASN A 413 -5.09 18.62 24.82
CA ASN A 413 -5.10 18.96 26.24
C ASN A 413 -3.78 19.52 26.74
N ALA A 414 -2.65 19.08 26.17
CA ALA A 414 -1.33 19.36 26.74
C ALA A 414 -0.46 20.29 25.88
N ALA A 415 -0.65 20.32 24.57
CA ALA A 415 0.10 21.12 23.63
C ALA A 415 -0.72 21.40 22.36
N PRO A 416 -1.75 22.27 22.42
CA PRO A 416 -2.65 22.54 21.29
C PRO A 416 -1.93 22.97 20.01
N GLU A 417 -0.81 23.69 20.14
CA GLU A 417 0.02 24.13 19.00
C GLU A 417 0.66 22.96 18.26
N LEU A 418 0.81 21.81 18.92
CA LEU A 418 1.34 20.59 18.33
C LEU A 418 0.25 19.63 17.81
N LEU A 419 -1.02 19.99 17.89
CA LEU A 419 -2.12 19.11 17.48
C LEU A 419 -1.95 18.63 16.04
N LEU A 420 -1.91 19.54 15.08
CA LEU A 420 -1.77 19.15 13.66
C LEU A 420 -0.43 18.46 13.34
N PRO A 421 0.73 18.93 13.88
CA PRO A 421 1.98 18.18 13.79
C PRO A 421 1.90 16.75 14.36
N CYS A 422 1.24 16.53 15.47
CA CYS A 422 1.06 15.19 16.06
C CYS A 422 0.18 14.30 15.21
N LEU A 423 -0.95 14.81 14.71
CA LEU A 423 -1.81 14.08 13.80
C LEU A 423 -1.09 13.74 12.48
N SER A 424 -0.32 14.70 11.94
CA SER A 424 0.52 14.46 10.76
C SER A 424 1.60 13.41 11.02
N ALA A 425 2.22 13.43 12.20
CA ALA A 425 3.23 12.44 12.59
C ALA A 425 2.65 11.02 12.65
N VAL A 426 1.40 10.86 13.11
CA VAL A 426 0.68 9.59 13.07
C VAL A 426 0.43 9.16 11.63
N MET A 427 -0.02 10.07 10.76
CA MET A 427 -0.21 9.74 9.34
C MET A 427 1.09 9.29 8.69
N ALA A 428 2.17 10.04 8.91
CA ALA A 428 3.49 9.73 8.37
C ALA A 428 4.03 8.39 8.89
N GLY A 429 3.87 8.14 10.18
CA GLY A 429 4.29 6.90 10.84
C GLY A 429 3.50 5.69 10.34
N ALA A 430 2.19 5.80 10.23
CA ALA A 430 1.35 4.74 9.71
C ALA A 430 1.77 4.33 8.28
N VAL A 431 1.94 5.29 7.39
CA VAL A 431 2.43 5.02 6.02
C VAL A 431 3.82 4.40 6.02
N CYS A 432 4.74 4.92 6.86
CA CYS A 432 6.10 4.38 6.98
C CYS A 432 6.10 2.92 7.41
N GLY A 433 5.35 2.59 8.44
CA GLY A 433 5.28 1.23 8.98
C GLY A 433 4.64 0.25 8.01
N ASP A 434 3.50 0.61 7.45
CA ASP A 434 2.75 -0.18 6.47
C ASP A 434 3.61 -0.49 5.24
N HIS A 435 4.13 0.53 4.60
CA HIS A 435 5.00 0.49 3.44
C HIS A 435 6.29 -0.35 3.65
N CYS A 436 6.79 -0.49 4.88
CA CYS A 436 7.94 -1.33 5.21
C CYS A 436 7.57 -2.76 5.59
N SER A 437 6.30 -3.02 5.88
CA SER A 437 5.86 -4.28 6.49
C SER A 437 5.78 -5.42 5.47
N PRO A 438 6.42 -6.57 5.75
CA PRO A 438 6.27 -7.75 4.90
C PRO A 438 4.88 -8.41 4.98
N VAL A 439 4.03 -7.97 5.91
CA VAL A 439 2.65 -8.47 6.07
C VAL A 439 1.61 -7.47 5.56
N SER A 440 2.06 -6.34 5.01
CA SER A 440 1.18 -5.33 4.41
C SER A 440 0.59 -5.83 3.09
N ASP A 441 -0.70 -5.59 2.90
CA ASP A 441 -1.39 -5.88 1.66
C ASP A 441 -0.92 -4.98 0.51
N THR A 442 -0.56 -3.71 0.77
CA THR A 442 0.01 -2.81 -0.26
C THR A 442 1.36 -3.31 -0.76
N THR A 443 2.25 -3.78 0.14
CA THR A 443 3.54 -4.38 -0.21
C THR A 443 3.36 -5.68 -1.01
N ILE A 444 2.36 -6.50 -0.64
CA ILE A 444 2.00 -7.71 -1.39
C ILE A 444 1.49 -7.34 -2.79
N LEU A 445 0.61 -6.35 -2.91
CA LEU A 445 0.04 -5.93 -4.18
C LEU A 445 1.08 -5.28 -5.10
N SER A 446 1.99 -4.48 -4.56
CA SER A 446 3.09 -3.86 -5.32
C SER A 446 4.06 -4.90 -5.86
N SER A 447 4.44 -5.89 -5.04
CA SER A 447 5.27 -7.02 -5.49
C SER A 447 4.56 -7.86 -6.57
N THR A 448 3.25 -8.06 -6.43
CA THR A 448 2.41 -8.79 -7.40
C THR A 448 2.29 -8.01 -8.71
N GLY A 449 2.00 -6.71 -8.66
CA GLY A 449 1.91 -5.84 -9.83
C GLY A 449 3.22 -5.80 -10.64
N ALA A 450 4.35 -5.75 -9.95
CA ALA A 450 5.68 -5.82 -10.56
C ALA A 450 6.09 -7.25 -10.98
N LYS A 451 5.36 -8.30 -10.62
CA LYS A 451 5.80 -9.71 -10.69
C LYS A 451 7.18 -9.91 -10.04
N CYS A 452 7.42 -9.28 -8.90
CA CYS A 452 8.62 -9.40 -8.10
C CYS A 452 8.42 -10.45 -7.00
N ASN A 453 9.50 -11.14 -6.60
CA ASN A 453 9.44 -11.91 -5.37
C ASN A 453 9.17 -10.97 -4.19
N HIS A 454 8.19 -11.32 -3.36
CA HIS A 454 7.74 -10.46 -2.27
C HIS A 454 8.86 -10.10 -1.29
N MET A 455 9.68 -11.07 -0.89
CA MET A 455 10.79 -10.81 0.05
C MET A 455 11.93 -10.03 -0.59
N ASP A 456 12.16 -10.20 -1.90
CA ASP A 456 13.13 -9.37 -2.63
C ASP A 456 12.64 -7.91 -2.68
N HIS A 457 11.33 -7.69 -2.88
CA HIS A 457 10.74 -6.36 -2.78
C HIS A 457 10.96 -5.75 -1.39
N VAL A 458 10.53 -6.43 -0.32
CA VAL A 458 10.68 -5.95 1.07
C VAL A 458 12.13 -5.60 1.39
N THR A 459 13.07 -6.52 1.10
CA THR A 459 14.48 -6.31 1.46
C THR A 459 15.18 -5.24 0.63
N THR A 460 14.72 -4.98 -0.59
CA THR A 460 15.27 -3.91 -1.45
C THR A 460 14.70 -2.54 -1.12
N GLN A 461 13.46 -2.47 -0.64
CA GLN A 461 12.76 -1.25 -0.27
C GLN A 461 13.20 -0.69 1.08
N LEU A 462 13.40 -1.58 2.07
CA LEU A 462 13.67 -1.21 3.46
C LEU A 462 14.82 -0.19 3.65
N PRO A 463 15.96 -0.26 2.95
CA PRO A 463 17.01 0.75 3.09
C PRO A 463 16.60 2.16 2.68
N TYR A 464 15.77 2.30 1.63
CA TYR A 464 15.25 3.60 1.19
C TYR A 464 14.25 4.15 2.20
N ALA A 465 13.30 3.31 2.61
CA ALA A 465 12.31 3.67 3.60
C ALA A 465 12.93 4.08 4.94
N ALA A 466 13.93 3.32 5.43
CA ALA A 466 14.67 3.66 6.65
C ALA A 466 15.42 4.99 6.53
N THR A 467 15.98 5.28 5.35
CA THR A 467 16.64 6.56 5.07
C THR A 467 15.66 7.73 5.20
N VAL A 468 14.50 7.62 4.56
CA VAL A 468 13.45 8.65 4.63
C VAL A 468 12.86 8.76 6.05
N ALA A 469 12.61 7.62 6.71
CA ALA A 469 12.10 7.58 8.08
C ALA A 469 13.03 8.28 9.08
N THR A 470 14.34 8.03 8.95
CA THR A 470 15.35 8.69 9.81
C THR A 470 15.34 10.21 9.62
N ALA A 471 15.32 10.67 8.37
CA ALA A 471 15.23 12.10 8.07
C ALA A 471 13.90 12.70 8.59
N THR A 472 12.79 11.98 8.42
CA THR A 472 11.46 12.38 8.92
C THR A 472 11.43 12.50 10.44
N ALA A 473 12.02 11.55 11.16
CA ALA A 473 12.13 11.61 12.63
C ALA A 473 12.87 12.87 13.10
N ILE A 474 13.98 13.24 12.44
CA ILE A 474 14.70 14.49 12.71
C ILE A 474 13.79 15.70 12.43
N GLY A 475 13.03 15.68 11.33
CA GLY A 475 12.06 16.73 11.02
C GLY A 475 11.02 16.92 12.12
N TYR A 476 10.43 15.84 12.63
CA TYR A 476 9.45 15.93 13.73
C TYR A 476 10.07 16.34 15.07
N ILE A 477 11.33 16.02 15.35
CA ILE A 477 12.04 16.59 16.49
C ILE A 477 12.11 18.12 16.35
N VAL A 478 12.52 18.61 15.18
CA VAL A 478 12.61 20.06 14.91
C VAL A 478 11.24 20.73 15.03
N VAL A 479 10.19 20.13 14.50
CA VAL A 479 8.81 20.65 14.68
C VAL A 479 8.44 20.76 16.15
N GLY A 480 8.73 19.75 16.94
CA GLY A 480 8.40 19.74 18.35
C GLY A 480 9.07 20.87 19.15
N PHE A 481 10.28 21.27 18.78
CA PHE A 481 11.00 22.38 19.46
C PHE A 481 10.70 23.76 18.86
N THR A 482 10.35 23.84 17.56
CA THR A 482 10.17 25.12 16.86
C THR A 482 8.72 25.48 16.63
N TYR A 483 7.81 24.54 16.76
CA TYR A 483 6.38 24.65 16.41
C TYR A 483 6.15 25.02 14.95
N SER A 484 7.16 24.84 14.09
CA SER A 484 7.16 25.24 12.69
C SER A 484 7.24 24.04 11.76
N GLY A 485 6.18 23.78 10.98
CA GLY A 485 6.17 22.78 9.92
C GLY A 485 7.22 23.04 8.84
N LEU A 486 7.47 24.33 8.52
CA LEU A 486 8.50 24.72 7.54
C LEU A 486 9.91 24.39 8.03
N ALA A 487 10.20 24.64 9.32
CA ALA A 487 11.49 24.26 9.92
C ALA A 487 11.69 22.74 9.92
N GLY A 488 10.63 21.98 10.24
CA GLY A 488 10.65 20.51 10.15
C GLY A 488 10.87 19.99 8.73
N PHE A 489 10.20 20.59 7.75
CA PHE A 489 10.39 20.24 6.34
C PHE A 489 11.85 20.50 5.90
N ALA A 490 12.40 21.67 6.21
CA ALA A 490 13.78 22.01 5.89
C ALA A 490 14.77 21.06 6.58
N ALA A 491 14.55 20.73 7.86
CA ALA A 491 15.37 19.79 8.61
C ALA A 491 15.33 18.39 7.99
N THR A 492 14.15 17.91 7.57
CA THR A 492 13.98 16.63 6.87
C THR A 492 14.74 16.64 5.55
N ALA A 493 14.61 17.71 4.75
CA ALA A 493 15.29 17.84 3.45
C ALA A 493 16.82 17.80 3.61
N VAL A 494 17.35 18.60 4.53
CA VAL A 494 18.80 18.64 4.80
C VAL A 494 19.31 17.30 5.31
N SER A 495 18.61 16.70 6.27
CA SER A 495 18.99 15.39 6.84
C SER A 495 18.98 14.31 5.75
N LEU A 496 17.94 14.27 4.91
CA LEU A 496 17.85 13.32 3.81
C LEU A 496 19.00 13.50 2.82
N PHE A 497 19.31 14.75 2.44
CA PHE A 497 20.44 15.05 1.55
C PHE A 497 21.76 14.54 2.14
N LEU A 498 22.01 14.81 3.43
CA LEU A 498 23.23 14.38 4.10
C LEU A 498 23.35 12.86 4.18
N ILE A 499 22.26 12.16 4.51
CA ILE A 499 22.24 10.69 4.56
C ILE A 499 22.50 10.10 3.18
N VAL A 500 21.81 10.58 2.14
CA VAL A 500 21.99 10.11 0.76
C VAL A 500 23.43 10.35 0.29
N PHE A 501 24.00 11.52 0.60
CA PHE A 501 25.40 11.83 0.26
C PHE A 501 26.40 10.92 0.98
N ALA A 502 26.16 10.62 2.24
CA ALA A 502 27.02 9.72 3.02
C ALA A 502 26.94 8.26 2.50
N VAL A 503 25.74 7.79 2.14
CA VAL A 503 25.54 6.44 1.57
C VAL A 503 26.16 6.31 0.19
N LYS A 504 26.12 7.37 -0.64
CA LYS A 504 26.72 7.36 -1.98
C LYS A 504 28.26 7.25 -1.98
N LYS A 505 28.91 7.67 -0.89
CA LYS A 505 30.37 7.61 -0.75
C LYS A 505 30.88 6.24 -0.32
N ARG A 506 30.02 5.36 0.14
CA ARG A 506 30.33 3.98 0.51
C ARG A 506 30.04 3.03 -0.66
#